data_d3093bdb73738ab0b4560b8d4dd2f0a1
#
_entry.id   d3093bdb73738ab0b4560b8d4dd2f0a1
#
_cell.length_a   1.000
_cell.length_b   1.000
_cell.length_c   1.000
_cell.angle_alpha   90.00
_cell.angle_beta   90.00
_cell.angle_gamma   90.00
#
_symmetry.space_group_name_H-M   'P 1'
#
loop_
_entity.id
_entity.type
_entity.pdbx_description
1 polymer ?
#
loop_
_entity_poly.entity_id
_entity_poly.type
_entity_poly.pdbx_seq_one_letter_code
_entity_poly.pdbx_strand_id
1 'polypeptide(L)'
;MKCGGVFAAKKIASLAEENGIELMWGCFDESKVSISAALHTALSCENTQYIDLDGFFDLGWDLIDGGYKCENGIMSVLDKSGLGVY
;
A
#
# COMPACT_ATOMS: atom_id res chain seq x y z
N MET A 1 6.89 0.77 6.16
CA MET A 1 7.70 1.42 7.22
C MET A 1 9.13 0.87 7.30
N LYS A 2 9.35 -0.42 7.40
CA LYS A 2 10.71 -1.01 7.54
C LYS A 2 11.69 -0.63 6.42
N CYS A 3 11.19 -0.45 5.20
CA CYS A 3 12.02 -0.13 4.03
C CYS A 3 12.39 1.36 3.88
N GLY A 4 11.86 2.24 4.72
CA GLY A 4 12.20 3.67 4.72
C GLY A 4 11.38 4.56 3.76
N GLY A 5 10.25 4.08 3.26
CA GLY A 5 9.30 4.88 2.45
C GLY A 5 9.11 4.38 1.02
N VAL A 6 8.28 5.10 0.28
CA VAL A 6 7.84 4.72 -1.09
C VAL A 6 9.02 4.60 -2.06
N PHE A 7 9.97 5.53 -2.02
CA PHE A 7 11.11 5.53 -2.92
C PHE A 7 11.99 4.29 -2.71
N ALA A 8 12.30 3.97 -1.46
CA ALA A 8 13.06 2.77 -1.12
C ALA A 8 12.30 1.49 -1.46
N ALA A 9 10.99 1.46 -1.20
CA ALA A 9 10.13 0.33 -1.57
C ALA A 9 10.14 0.07 -3.08
N LYS A 10 10.06 1.09 -3.90
CA LYS A 10 10.15 0.95 -5.37
C LYS A 10 11.52 0.43 -5.83
N LYS A 11 12.60 0.86 -5.20
CA LYS A 11 13.95 0.32 -5.49
C LYS A 11 14.06 -1.16 -5.15
N ILE A 12 13.52 -1.57 -4.01
CA ILE A 12 13.46 -2.98 -3.60
C ILE A 12 12.63 -3.78 -4.60
N ALA A 13 11.48 -3.26 -5.03
CA ALA A 13 10.62 -3.91 -6.02
C ALA A 13 11.35 -4.12 -7.35
N SER A 14 12.04 -3.10 -7.86
CA SER A 14 12.83 -3.22 -9.10
C SER A 14 13.94 -4.25 -8.98
N LEU A 15 14.67 -4.26 -7.88
CA LEU A 15 15.73 -5.24 -7.64
C LEU A 15 15.18 -6.67 -7.54
N ALA A 16 14.03 -6.83 -6.89
CA ALA A 16 13.33 -8.12 -6.81
C ALA A 16 12.91 -8.60 -8.20
N GLU A 17 12.34 -7.72 -9.02
CA GLU A 17 11.92 -8.02 -10.39
C GLU A 17 13.09 -8.47 -11.26
N GLU A 18 14.22 -7.77 -11.21
CA GLU A 18 15.45 -8.13 -11.93
C GLU A 18 15.97 -9.53 -11.55
N ASN A 19 15.64 -10.01 -10.36
CA ASN A 19 16.04 -11.32 -9.85
C ASN A 19 14.90 -12.35 -9.87
N GLY A 20 13.77 -12.06 -10.52
CA GLY A 20 12.64 -12.97 -10.64
C GLY A 20 11.93 -13.25 -9.31
N ILE A 21 11.98 -12.32 -8.37
CA ILE A 21 11.37 -12.45 -7.04
C ILE A 21 10.02 -11.73 -7.03
N GLU A 22 8.99 -12.47 -6.65
CA GLU A 22 7.65 -11.94 -6.44
C GLU A 22 7.56 -11.17 -5.12
N LEU A 23 6.64 -10.21 -5.06
CA LEU A 23 6.44 -9.35 -3.88
C LEU A 23 5.14 -9.68 -3.16
N MET A 24 5.24 -9.65 -1.84
CA MET A 24 4.11 -9.60 -0.92
C MET A 24 4.20 -8.30 -0.11
N TRP A 25 3.13 -7.52 -0.12
CA TRP A 25 3.04 -6.27 0.61
C TRP A 25 2.27 -6.48 1.90
N GLY A 26 2.91 -6.23 3.03
CA GLY A 26 2.31 -6.31 4.35
C GLY A 26 2.27 -4.94 5.04
N CYS A 27 1.63 -4.90 6.21
CA CYS A 27 1.51 -3.70 7.03
C CYS A 27 1.64 -4.01 8.52
N PHE A 28 1.72 -2.95 9.31
CA PHE A 28 1.38 -2.93 10.73
C PHE A 28 -0.01 -2.30 10.89
N ASP A 29 -0.43 -1.99 12.11
CA ASP A 29 -1.59 -1.15 12.37
C ASP A 29 -1.23 0.29 11.97
N GLU A 30 -1.67 0.69 10.79
CA GLU A 30 -1.23 1.92 10.14
C GLU A 30 -2.43 2.77 9.73
N SER A 31 -2.22 4.09 9.71
CA SER A 31 -3.22 5.05 9.26
C SER A 31 -3.53 4.92 7.76
N LYS A 32 -4.63 5.50 7.34
CA LYS A 32 -5.04 5.54 5.93
C LYS A 32 -3.98 6.17 5.02
N VAL A 33 -3.18 7.13 5.49
CA VAL A 33 -2.07 7.71 4.71
C VAL A 33 -1.06 6.63 4.36
N SER A 34 -0.61 5.88 5.35
CA SER A 34 0.41 4.84 5.18
C SER A 34 -0.10 3.69 4.33
N ILE A 35 -1.30 3.19 4.61
CA ILE A 35 -1.94 2.12 3.83
C ILE A 35 -2.18 2.55 2.38
N SER A 36 -2.65 3.79 2.15
CA SER A 36 -2.82 4.33 0.80
C SER A 36 -1.50 4.42 0.04
N ALA A 37 -0.44 4.89 0.68
CA ALA A 37 0.89 4.94 0.08
C ALA A 37 1.40 3.55 -0.29
N ALA A 38 1.23 2.57 0.59
CA ALA A 38 1.61 1.18 0.34
C ALA A 38 0.80 0.58 -0.82
N LEU A 39 -0.52 0.78 -0.84
CA LEU A 39 -1.40 0.26 -1.89
C LEU A 39 -1.05 0.84 -3.27
N HIS A 40 -0.90 2.17 -3.37
CA HIS A 40 -0.51 2.82 -4.63
C HIS A 40 0.86 2.31 -5.12
N THR A 41 1.80 2.14 -4.20
CA THR A 41 3.13 1.61 -4.55
C THR A 41 3.05 0.17 -5.03
N ALA A 42 2.32 -0.68 -4.31
CA ALA A 42 2.12 -2.08 -4.67
C ALA A 42 1.50 -2.25 -6.06
N LEU A 43 0.45 -1.48 -6.36
CA LEU A 43 -0.23 -1.52 -7.65
C LEU A 43 0.64 -0.98 -8.80
N SER A 44 1.67 -0.20 -8.50
CA SER A 44 2.63 0.31 -9.50
C SER A 44 3.79 -0.65 -9.79
N CYS A 45 3.86 -1.80 -9.13
CA CYS A 45 4.92 -2.80 -9.28
C CYS A 45 4.36 -4.07 -9.91
N GLU A 46 4.87 -4.45 -11.09
CA GLU A 46 4.35 -5.58 -11.87
C GLU A 46 4.56 -6.94 -11.19
N ASN A 47 5.60 -7.06 -10.36
CA ASN A 47 5.92 -8.26 -9.60
C ASN A 47 5.18 -8.39 -8.26
N THR A 48 4.19 -7.55 -7.99
CA THR A 48 3.29 -7.70 -6.85
C THR A 48 2.36 -8.90 -7.05
N GLN A 49 2.41 -9.86 -6.14
CA GLN A 49 1.54 -11.05 -6.17
C GLN A 49 0.51 -11.03 -5.02
N TYR A 50 0.92 -10.58 -3.85
CA TYR A 50 0.08 -10.62 -2.65
C TYR A 50 0.06 -9.26 -1.96
N ILE A 51 -1.12 -8.87 -1.47
CA ILE A 51 -1.34 -7.65 -0.69
C ILE A 51 -2.09 -8.03 0.57
N ASP A 52 -1.52 -7.69 1.72
CA ASP A 52 -2.11 -7.80 3.05
C ASP A 52 -1.99 -6.44 3.74
N LEU A 53 -2.93 -5.54 3.45
CA LEU A 53 -2.95 -4.15 3.93
C LEU A 53 -4.20 -3.88 4.78
N ASP A 54 -4.50 -4.76 5.71
CA ASP A 54 -5.70 -4.76 6.54
C ASP A 54 -5.51 -4.09 7.91
N GLY A 55 -4.33 -3.61 8.24
CA GLY A 55 -4.00 -3.02 9.53
C GLY A 55 -4.87 -1.82 9.95
N PHE A 56 -5.57 -1.19 9.00
CA PHE A 56 -6.53 -0.12 9.29
C PHE A 56 -7.79 -0.60 10.04
N PHE A 57 -8.14 -1.87 9.99
CA PHE A 57 -9.28 -2.42 10.72
C PHE A 57 -9.10 -2.38 12.25
N ASP A 58 -7.84 -2.38 12.71
CA ASP A 58 -7.51 -2.38 14.13
C ASP A 58 -7.48 -0.97 14.74
N LEU A 59 -7.58 0.06 13.90
CA LEU A 59 -7.65 1.46 14.34
C LEU A 59 -9.09 1.85 14.65
N GLY A 60 -9.36 2.24 15.88
CA GLY A 60 -10.67 2.76 16.28
C GLY A 60 -10.97 4.15 15.72
N TRP A 61 -9.95 4.88 15.27
CA TRP A 61 -10.05 6.23 14.72
C TRP A 61 -8.85 6.56 13.84
N ASP A 62 -9.05 7.36 12.80
CA ASP A 62 -7.99 7.86 11.91
C ASP A 62 -8.14 9.37 11.71
N LEU A 63 -7.02 10.05 11.52
CA LEU A 63 -6.94 11.51 11.34
C LEU A 63 -7.48 11.99 10.00
N ILE A 64 -7.60 11.09 9.03
CA ILE A 64 -7.90 11.42 7.64
C ILE A 64 -8.97 10.52 7.08
N ASP A 65 -9.55 10.98 5.97
CA ASP A 65 -10.48 10.22 5.16
C ASP A 65 -9.93 9.93 3.74
N GLY A 66 -10.64 9.11 2.97
CA GLY A 66 -10.27 8.79 1.60
C GLY A 66 -9.17 7.75 1.48
N GLY A 67 -8.32 7.91 0.48
CA GLY A 67 -7.15 7.09 0.22
C GLY A 67 -7.42 5.83 -0.60
N TYR A 68 -8.38 5.03 -0.21
CA TYR A 68 -8.73 3.77 -0.87
C TYR A 68 -10.18 3.38 -0.56
N LYS A 69 -10.68 2.40 -1.31
CA LYS A 69 -11.91 1.66 -0.98
C LYS A 69 -11.55 0.22 -0.63
N CYS A 70 -12.28 -0.34 0.32
CA CYS A 70 -12.22 -1.76 0.64
C CYS A 70 -13.66 -2.31 0.62
N GLU A 71 -13.97 -3.14 -0.37
CA GLU A 71 -15.29 -3.74 -0.58
C GLU A 71 -15.12 -5.24 -0.79
N ASN A 72 -15.78 -6.05 0.05
CA ASN A 72 -15.72 -7.51 -0.01
C ASN A 72 -14.28 -8.07 -0.04
N GLY A 73 -13.36 -7.49 0.74
CA GLY A 73 -11.96 -7.89 0.79
C GLY A 73 -11.11 -7.39 -0.39
N ILE A 74 -11.69 -6.64 -1.32
CA ILE A 74 -10.97 -6.07 -2.47
C ILE A 74 -10.65 -4.60 -2.18
N MET A 75 -9.37 -4.25 -2.24
CA MET A 75 -8.91 -2.89 -2.11
C MET A 75 -8.68 -2.25 -3.47
N SER A 76 -9.12 -1.01 -3.62
CA SER A 76 -8.90 -0.20 -4.82
C SER A 76 -8.54 1.23 -4.47
N VAL A 77 -7.73 1.87 -5.32
CA VAL A 77 -7.38 3.28 -5.19
C VAL A 77 -8.54 4.16 -5.68
N LEU A 78 -8.57 5.39 -5.17
CA LEU A 78 -9.54 6.39 -5.61
C LEU A 78 -9.00 7.13 -6.84
N ASP A 79 -9.89 7.50 -7.76
CA ASP A 79 -9.56 8.38 -8.89
C ASP A 79 -9.48 9.85 -8.39
N LYS A 80 -8.43 10.13 -7.64
CA LYS A 80 -8.14 11.44 -7.05
C LYS A 80 -6.65 11.73 -7.09
N SER A 81 -6.29 13.00 -7.00
CA SER A 81 -4.88 13.44 -6.97
C SER A 81 -4.11 12.89 -5.77
N GLY A 82 -2.85 12.59 -5.97
CA GLY A 82 -1.95 12.08 -4.94
C GLY A 82 -2.41 10.74 -4.39
N LEU A 83 -2.45 10.59 -3.09
CA LEU A 83 -2.95 9.39 -2.40
C LEU A 83 -4.47 9.35 -2.25
N GLY A 84 -5.17 10.39 -2.69
CA GLY A 84 -6.61 10.49 -2.55
C GLY A 84 -7.12 10.69 -1.11
N VAL A 85 -6.23 11.08 -0.19
CA VAL A 85 -6.55 11.37 1.21
C VAL A 85 -6.94 12.84 1.42
N TYR A 86 -7.73 13.10 2.47
CA TYR A 86 -8.15 14.45 2.86
C TYR A 86 -8.60 14.56 4.31
#